data_fd112723676ddd4efaa2c39996f08b05
#
_entry.id   fd112723676ddd4efaa2c39996f08b05
#
_cell.length_a   1.000
_cell.length_b   1.000
_cell.length_c   1.000
_cell.angle_alpha   90.00
_cell.angle_beta   90.00
_cell.angle_gamma   90.00
#
_symmetry.space_group_name_H-M   'P 1'
#
loop_
_entity.id
_entity.type
_entity.pdbx_description
1 polymer ?
#
loop_
_entity_poly.entity_id
_entity_poly.type
_entity_poly.pdbx_seq_one_letter_code
_entity_poly.pdbx_strand_id
1 'polypeptide(L)'
;MIDHISIGVSSLKKAKEFYDAALKPLGYVCVFTVDIPGQGIVAHGYGEGEKPSFWIGKPEKLDKKANKKGGTHVAFVAKSRKAIDAFYKAAIKAGAKDNGAPGMRPHYHPNYYGAFAYDPDGNKIEACSHHPE
;
A
#
# COMPACT_ATOMS: atom_id res chain seq x y z
N MET A 1 19.72 -2.31 1.63
CA MET A 1 18.34 -2.86 1.80
C MET A 1 17.48 -1.83 2.51
N ILE A 2 16.30 -1.57 2.01
CA ILE A 2 15.35 -0.65 2.66
C ILE A 2 14.79 -1.35 3.91
N ASP A 3 14.82 -0.67 5.06
CA ASP A 3 14.25 -1.17 6.32
C ASP A 3 12.71 -0.99 6.33
N HIS A 4 12.25 0.22 6.09
CA HIS A 4 10.83 0.55 6.01
C HIS A 4 10.61 1.79 5.14
N ILE A 5 9.36 2.00 4.77
CA ILE A 5 8.90 3.20 4.05
C ILE A 5 7.66 3.74 4.74
N SER A 6 7.51 5.05 4.76
CA SER A 6 6.36 5.74 5.35
C SER A 6 5.66 6.61 4.33
N ILE A 7 4.34 6.62 4.35
CA ILE A 7 3.52 7.54 3.56
C ILE A 7 2.61 8.39 4.44
N GLY A 8 2.30 9.60 3.97
CA GLY A 8 1.37 10.50 4.63
C GLY A 8 -0.07 10.23 4.24
N VAL A 9 -0.96 10.29 5.23
CA VAL A 9 -2.41 10.14 5.05
C VAL A 9 -3.17 11.25 5.77
N SER A 10 -4.34 11.64 5.26
CA SER A 10 -5.13 12.73 5.84
C SER A 10 -5.93 12.29 7.08
N SER A 11 -6.37 11.05 7.13
CA SER A 11 -7.10 10.45 8.24
C SER A 11 -6.52 9.07 8.54
N LEU A 12 -5.88 8.91 9.70
CA LEU A 12 -5.35 7.61 10.14
C LEU A 12 -6.41 6.54 10.27
N LYS A 13 -7.59 6.90 10.79
CA LYS A 13 -8.71 5.96 10.93
C LYS A 13 -9.14 5.41 9.57
N LYS A 14 -9.41 6.29 8.60
CA LYS A 14 -9.84 5.88 7.25
C LYS A 14 -8.74 5.15 6.49
N ALA A 15 -7.49 5.61 6.63
CA ALA A 15 -6.36 4.95 6.00
C ALA A 15 -6.12 3.55 6.58
N LYS A 16 -6.28 3.38 7.89
CA LYS A 16 -6.19 2.05 8.52
C LYS A 16 -7.26 1.10 7.98
N GLU A 17 -8.51 1.53 7.91
CA GLU A 17 -9.60 0.73 7.31
C GLU A 17 -9.28 0.32 5.87
N PHE A 18 -8.76 1.25 5.08
CA PHE A 18 -8.35 0.99 3.69
C PHE A 18 -7.21 -0.04 3.62
N TYR A 19 -6.10 0.19 4.33
CA TYR A 19 -4.93 -0.68 4.25
C TYR A 19 -5.14 -2.04 4.94
N ASP A 20 -5.95 -2.11 5.98
CA ASP A 20 -6.36 -3.40 6.57
C ASP A 20 -7.08 -4.28 5.52
N ALA A 21 -7.93 -3.68 4.70
CA ALA A 21 -8.65 -4.39 3.63
C ALA A 21 -7.75 -4.73 2.43
N ALA A 22 -6.99 -3.74 1.92
CA ALA A 22 -6.21 -3.87 0.69
C ALA A 22 -4.99 -4.79 0.87
N LEU A 23 -4.31 -4.74 2.01
CA LEU A 23 -3.07 -5.49 2.26
C LEU A 23 -3.30 -6.91 2.78
N LYS A 24 -4.46 -7.20 3.34
CA LYS A 24 -4.79 -8.55 3.84
C LYS A 24 -4.60 -9.67 2.80
N PRO A 25 -5.04 -9.52 1.54
CA PRO A 25 -4.80 -10.54 0.52
C PRO A 25 -3.33 -10.82 0.22
N LEU A 26 -2.45 -9.85 0.51
CA LEU A 26 -1.00 -9.98 0.34
C LEU A 26 -0.32 -10.60 1.57
N GLY A 27 -1.03 -10.79 2.67
CA GLY A 27 -0.48 -11.30 3.93
C GLY A 27 0.11 -10.22 4.85
N TYR A 28 -0.06 -8.95 4.54
CA TYR A 28 0.35 -7.85 5.41
C TYR A 28 -0.78 -7.43 6.34
N VAL A 29 -0.45 -7.29 7.61
CA VAL A 29 -1.39 -6.85 8.65
C VAL A 29 -0.77 -5.71 9.47
N CYS A 30 -1.60 -4.95 10.16
CA CYS A 30 -1.11 -3.95 11.10
C CYS A 30 -0.48 -4.66 12.30
N VAL A 31 0.84 -4.55 12.42
CA VAL A 31 1.64 -5.22 13.47
C VAL A 31 2.11 -4.27 14.55
N PHE A 32 2.04 -2.97 14.31
CA PHE A 32 2.44 -1.97 15.27
C PHE A 32 1.61 -0.68 15.15
N THR A 33 1.29 -0.09 16.30
CA THR A 33 0.63 1.23 16.38
C THR A 33 1.46 2.12 17.30
N VAL A 34 1.81 3.31 16.82
CA VAL A 34 2.52 4.30 17.60
C VAL A 34 1.49 5.19 18.28
N ASP A 35 1.43 5.09 19.62
CA ASP A 35 0.61 5.93 20.47
C ASP A 35 1.54 6.78 21.34
N ILE A 36 1.47 8.10 21.18
CA ILE A 36 2.32 9.04 21.90
C ILE A 36 1.50 9.72 22.98
N PRO A 37 1.91 9.63 24.28
CA PRO A 37 1.23 10.32 25.35
C PRO A 37 1.03 11.81 25.03
N GLY A 38 -0.21 12.30 25.16
CA GLY A 38 -0.59 13.68 24.84
C GLY A 38 -0.85 13.97 23.35
N GLN A 39 -0.50 13.06 22.45
CA GLN A 39 -0.75 13.20 21.01
C GLN A 39 -1.73 12.14 20.47
N GLY A 40 -1.84 10.99 21.15
CA GLY A 40 -2.62 9.85 20.72
C GLY A 40 -1.92 9.03 19.64
N ILE A 41 -2.71 8.31 18.84
CA ILE A 41 -2.21 7.46 17.76
C ILE A 41 -1.74 8.33 16.59
N VAL A 42 -0.46 8.18 16.20
CA VAL A 42 0.18 8.98 15.14
C VAL A 42 0.60 8.16 13.92
N ALA A 43 0.73 6.85 14.04
CA ALA A 43 1.10 5.98 12.93
C ALA A 43 0.67 4.53 13.13
N HIS A 44 0.49 3.81 12.02
CA HIS A 44 0.29 2.36 11.97
C HIS A 44 1.33 1.73 11.06
N GLY A 45 1.95 0.63 11.52
CA GLY A 45 2.94 -0.12 10.77
C GLY A 45 2.42 -1.49 10.33
N TYR A 46 2.66 -1.82 9.08
CA TYR A 46 2.21 -3.05 8.43
C TYR A 46 3.39 -3.95 8.06
N GLY A 47 3.21 -5.25 8.20
CA GLY A 47 4.20 -6.26 7.84
C GLY A 47 3.60 -7.65 7.79
N GLU A 48 4.38 -8.63 7.31
CA GLU A 48 4.01 -10.06 7.33
C GLU A 48 4.25 -10.73 8.69
N GLY A 49 5.20 -10.22 9.45
CA GLY A 49 5.60 -10.74 10.76
C GLY A 49 5.49 -9.65 11.83
N GLU A 50 6.37 -9.71 12.80
CA GLU A 50 6.38 -8.75 13.91
C GLU A 50 6.99 -7.39 13.53
N LYS A 51 7.83 -7.35 12.47
CA LYS A 51 8.50 -6.13 12.03
C LYS A 51 7.70 -5.42 10.96
N PRO A 52 7.27 -4.17 11.20
CA PRO A 52 6.62 -3.39 10.16
C PRO A 52 7.64 -2.88 9.12
N SER A 53 7.27 -2.96 7.86
CA SER A 53 8.05 -2.46 6.73
C SER A 53 7.35 -1.34 5.95
N PHE A 54 6.08 -1.15 6.19
CA PHE A 54 5.25 -0.10 5.59
C PHE A 54 4.47 0.66 6.65
N TRP A 55 4.58 1.98 6.65
CA TRP A 55 3.94 2.82 7.64
C TRP A 55 3.00 3.82 7.01
N ILE A 56 1.87 4.06 7.67
CA ILE A 56 0.99 5.19 7.41
C ILE A 56 1.03 6.11 8.62
N GLY A 57 1.13 7.41 8.37
CA GLY A 57 1.17 8.43 9.41
C GLY A 57 0.46 9.71 8.98
N LYS A 58 0.05 10.51 9.94
CA LYS A 58 -0.54 11.84 9.69
C LYS A 58 0.58 12.88 9.78
N PRO A 59 1.08 13.42 8.66
CA PRO A 59 2.11 14.45 8.69
C PRO A 59 1.51 15.80 9.13
N GLU A 60 2.36 16.70 9.60
CA GLU A 60 1.94 18.08 9.92
C GLU A 60 1.35 18.79 8.71
N LYS A 61 1.95 18.57 7.54
CA LYS A 61 1.46 19.10 6.26
C LYS A 61 1.43 17.96 5.24
N LEU A 62 0.27 17.71 4.68
CA LEU A 62 0.10 16.73 3.61
C LEU A 62 0.10 17.44 2.25
N ASP A 63 1.14 17.22 1.45
CA ASP A 63 1.18 17.68 0.07
C ASP A 63 0.55 16.64 -0.86
N LYS A 64 -0.76 16.77 -1.07
CA LYS A 64 -1.51 15.92 -2.00
C LYS A 64 -1.10 16.10 -3.47
N LYS A 65 -0.37 17.17 -3.82
CA LYS A 65 0.07 17.44 -5.19
C LYS A 65 1.37 16.71 -5.53
N ALA A 66 2.20 16.40 -4.54
CA ALA A 66 3.48 15.72 -4.74
C ALA A 66 3.34 14.37 -5.45
N ASN A 67 2.24 13.65 -5.21
CA ASN A 67 2.00 12.33 -5.77
C ASN A 67 1.31 12.35 -7.16
N LYS A 68 0.80 13.49 -7.62
CA LYS A 68 0.01 13.57 -8.86
C LYS A 68 0.84 13.60 -10.15
N LYS A 69 2.14 13.83 -10.10
CA LYS A 69 3.00 14.04 -11.28
C LYS A 69 4.17 13.04 -11.39
N GLY A 70 3.91 11.76 -11.19
CA GLY A 70 4.96 10.74 -11.32
C GLY A 70 5.88 10.66 -10.11
N GLY A 71 5.39 11.00 -8.94
CA GLY A 71 6.12 10.88 -7.68
C GLY A 71 6.31 9.44 -7.22
N THR A 72 6.73 9.28 -5.99
CA THR A 72 7.00 7.99 -5.33
C THR A 72 5.79 7.07 -5.36
N HIS A 73 6.02 5.79 -5.64
CA HIS A 73 5.02 4.75 -5.39
C HIS A 73 5.62 3.62 -4.55
N VAL A 74 4.74 2.87 -3.89
CA VAL A 74 5.12 1.72 -3.07
C VAL A 74 4.59 0.46 -3.74
N ALA A 75 5.48 -0.47 -4.06
CA ALA A 75 5.13 -1.77 -4.61
C ALA A 75 5.29 -2.85 -3.53
N PHE A 76 4.20 -3.57 -3.29
CA PHE A 76 4.16 -4.70 -2.37
C PHE A 76 4.41 -6.00 -3.12
N VAL A 77 5.28 -6.84 -2.61
CA VAL A 77 5.49 -8.17 -3.17
C VAL A 77 4.30 -9.07 -2.84
N ALA A 78 3.83 -9.82 -3.83
CA ALA A 78 2.76 -10.79 -3.66
C ALA A 78 3.25 -12.21 -3.95
N LYS A 79 2.70 -13.17 -3.23
CA LYS A 79 3.07 -14.59 -3.35
C LYS A 79 2.48 -15.27 -4.59
N SER A 80 1.42 -14.68 -5.18
CA SER A 80 0.75 -15.22 -6.36
C SER A 80 0.00 -14.12 -7.14
N ARG A 81 -0.30 -14.38 -8.40
CA ARG A 81 -1.16 -13.51 -9.23
C ARG A 81 -2.56 -13.39 -8.64
N LYS A 82 -3.10 -14.50 -8.10
CA LYS A 82 -4.38 -14.49 -7.39
C LYS A 82 -4.41 -13.52 -6.21
N ALA A 83 -3.32 -13.42 -5.45
CA ALA A 83 -3.21 -12.45 -4.36
C ALA A 83 -3.22 -11.00 -4.87
N ILE A 84 -2.61 -10.73 -6.03
CA ILE A 84 -2.62 -9.42 -6.69
C ILE A 84 -4.03 -9.06 -7.15
N ASP A 85 -4.75 -9.99 -7.77
CA ASP A 85 -6.15 -9.78 -8.17
C ASP A 85 -7.03 -9.44 -6.95
N ALA A 86 -6.83 -10.18 -5.85
CA ALA A 86 -7.56 -9.95 -4.60
C ALA A 86 -7.20 -8.61 -3.95
N PHE A 87 -5.92 -8.22 -3.95
CA PHE A 87 -5.47 -6.90 -3.51
C PHE A 87 -6.18 -5.78 -4.28
N TYR A 88 -6.14 -5.84 -5.61
CA TYR A 88 -6.76 -4.82 -6.45
C TYR A 88 -8.27 -4.70 -6.19
N LYS A 89 -8.97 -5.83 -6.17
CA LYS A 89 -10.41 -5.87 -5.88
C LYS A 89 -10.74 -5.28 -4.50
N ALA A 90 -9.98 -5.65 -3.47
CA ALA A 90 -10.16 -5.13 -2.12
C ALA A 90 -9.85 -3.63 -2.03
N ALA A 91 -8.77 -3.16 -2.69
CA ALA A 91 -8.39 -1.76 -2.73
C ALA A 91 -9.48 -0.90 -3.40
N ILE A 92 -9.96 -1.30 -4.57
CA ILE A 92 -11.04 -0.59 -5.27
C ILE A 92 -12.32 -0.54 -4.42
N LYS A 93 -12.70 -1.66 -3.82
CA LYS A 93 -13.87 -1.72 -2.92
C LYS A 93 -13.71 -0.79 -1.71
N ALA A 94 -12.49 -0.64 -1.19
CA ALA A 94 -12.19 0.22 -0.04
C ALA A 94 -11.97 1.70 -0.40
N GLY A 95 -12.13 2.09 -1.67
CA GLY A 95 -12.09 3.49 -2.10
C GLY A 95 -10.88 3.91 -2.91
N ALA A 96 -10.02 2.98 -3.32
CA ALA A 96 -8.92 3.28 -4.25
C ALA A 96 -9.43 3.65 -5.64
N LYS A 97 -8.63 4.42 -6.37
CA LYS A 97 -8.83 4.67 -7.79
C LYS A 97 -7.93 3.77 -8.62
N ASP A 98 -8.46 3.27 -9.73
CA ASP A 98 -7.69 2.50 -10.70
C ASP A 98 -6.50 3.30 -11.26
N ASN A 99 -5.35 2.63 -11.33
CA ASN A 99 -4.15 3.11 -12.02
C ASN A 99 -3.47 1.99 -12.82
N GLY A 100 -4.19 0.94 -13.13
CA GLY A 100 -3.76 -0.22 -13.89
C GLY A 100 -4.26 -1.53 -13.29
N ALA A 101 -5.31 -2.09 -13.89
CA ALA A 101 -5.89 -3.37 -13.48
C ALA A 101 -4.86 -4.50 -13.50
N PRO A 102 -5.08 -5.58 -12.72
CA PRO A 102 -4.18 -6.73 -12.70
C PRO A 102 -3.88 -7.26 -14.09
N GLY A 103 -2.62 -7.53 -14.37
CA GLY A 103 -2.20 -8.06 -15.65
C GLY A 103 -0.69 -8.16 -15.81
N MET A 104 -0.29 -8.80 -16.91
CA MET A 104 1.11 -8.91 -17.29
C MET A 104 1.70 -7.55 -17.69
N ARG A 105 2.96 -7.32 -17.30
CA ARG A 105 3.75 -6.16 -17.70
C ARG A 105 5.09 -6.61 -18.28
N PRO A 106 5.06 -7.23 -19.49
CA PRO A 106 6.26 -7.88 -20.07
C PRO A 106 7.39 -6.89 -20.36
N HIS A 107 7.09 -5.62 -20.51
CA HIS A 107 8.08 -4.56 -20.69
C HIS A 107 8.90 -4.24 -19.41
N TYR A 108 8.44 -4.68 -18.24
CA TYR A 108 9.23 -4.60 -17.00
C TYR A 108 10.06 -5.88 -16.81
N HIS A 109 9.43 -7.04 -16.97
CA HIS A 109 10.05 -8.35 -16.80
C HIS A 109 9.13 -9.42 -17.44
N PRO A 110 9.66 -10.52 -18.07
CA PRO A 110 8.83 -11.53 -18.72
C PRO A 110 7.70 -12.14 -17.89
N ASN A 111 7.92 -12.25 -16.58
CA ASN A 111 6.93 -12.80 -15.64
C ASN A 111 6.28 -11.73 -14.75
N TYR A 112 6.48 -10.45 -15.06
CA TYR A 112 5.93 -9.39 -14.23
C TYR A 112 4.42 -9.36 -14.33
N TYR A 113 3.76 -9.61 -13.20
CA TYR A 113 2.32 -9.44 -13.04
C TYR A 113 2.08 -8.39 -11.96
N GLY A 114 1.32 -7.36 -12.26
CA GLY A 114 1.11 -6.25 -11.34
C GLY A 114 -0.26 -5.62 -11.45
N ALA A 115 -0.66 -4.97 -10.37
CA ALA A 115 -1.85 -4.13 -10.29
C ALA A 115 -1.50 -2.83 -9.58
N PHE A 116 -2.07 -1.73 -10.07
CA PHE A 116 -1.77 -0.37 -9.61
C PHE A 116 -3.04 0.34 -9.20
N ALA A 117 -2.96 1.10 -8.13
CA ALA A 117 -4.07 1.92 -7.65
C ALA A 117 -3.55 3.20 -6.97
N TYR A 118 -4.44 4.16 -6.79
CA TYR A 118 -4.23 5.27 -5.87
C TYR A 118 -5.04 5.02 -4.61
N ASP A 119 -4.42 5.18 -3.45
CA ASP A 119 -5.16 5.15 -2.20
C ASP A 119 -6.11 6.37 -2.09
N PRO A 120 -6.99 6.46 -1.07
CA PRO A 120 -7.91 7.60 -0.94
C PRO A 120 -7.24 8.97 -0.84
N ASP A 121 -5.98 9.04 -0.46
CA ASP A 121 -5.18 10.28 -0.41
C ASP A 121 -4.40 10.56 -1.70
N GLY A 122 -4.47 9.65 -2.68
CA GLY A 122 -3.75 9.78 -3.95
C GLY A 122 -2.33 9.21 -3.93
N ASN A 123 -1.93 8.47 -2.91
CA ASN A 123 -0.67 7.75 -2.92
C ASN A 123 -0.72 6.59 -3.91
N LYS A 124 0.30 6.46 -4.76
CA LYS A 124 0.42 5.34 -5.70
C LYS A 124 0.86 4.09 -4.97
N ILE A 125 0.09 3.04 -5.10
CA ILE A 125 0.39 1.71 -4.56
C ILE A 125 0.32 0.66 -5.66
N GLU A 126 1.13 -0.36 -5.52
CA GLU A 126 1.22 -1.48 -6.44
C GLU A 126 1.31 -2.79 -5.67
N ALA A 127 0.76 -3.85 -6.21
CA ALA A 127 1.12 -5.22 -5.84
C ALA A 127 1.69 -5.92 -7.06
N CYS A 128 2.81 -6.62 -6.89
CA CYS A 128 3.47 -7.29 -8.01
C CYS A 128 4.09 -8.63 -7.63
N SER A 129 4.30 -9.46 -8.66
CA SER A 129 5.03 -10.72 -8.60
C SER A 129 5.87 -10.89 -9.86
N HIS A 130 7.05 -11.48 -9.69
CA HIS A 130 7.95 -11.83 -10.77
C HIS A 130 7.97 -13.34 -11.05
N HIS A 131 7.12 -14.11 -10.37
CA HIS A 131 7.08 -15.57 -10.52
C HIS A 131 6.26 -15.97 -11.74
N PRO A 132 6.75 -16.95 -12.53
CA PRO A 132 5.95 -17.57 -13.57
C PRO A 132 4.80 -18.37 -12.94
N GLU A 133 3.62 -18.23 -13.51
CA GLU A 133 2.43 -19.02 -13.14
C GLU A 133 1.70 -19.52 -14.36
#